data_b0f43d66e4d8b8ede41ba32327cb600a
#
_entry.id   b0f43d66e4d8b8ede41ba32327cb600a
#
_cell.length_a   1.000
_cell.length_b   1.000
_cell.length_c   1.000
_cell.angle_alpha   90.00
_cell.angle_beta   90.00
_cell.angle_gamma   90.00
#
_symmetry.space_group_name_H-M   'P 1'
#
loop_
_entity.id
_entity.type
_entity.pdbx_description
1 polymer ?
#
loop_
_entity_poly.entity_id
_entity_poly.type
_entity_poly.pdbx_seq_one_letter_code
_entity_poly.pdbx_strand_id
1 'polypeptide(L)'
;LFELARDCGRRVELAVETKHPSRFGGAVEQALTDLMDWFGWLPTESNADPGPVRVMSFSGRALTRIRHRSPRVPLVYLVEKPTPAATRAGLPGHAATLGISVDLLGASDWLGRIGARGHGLHVWTVDDVGRIDDCLAAGATAIITNRPAEIRRHLATLTG
;
A
#
# COMPACT_ATOMS: atom_id res chain seq x y z
N LEU A 1 5.15 -12.02 -13.17
CA LEU A 1 5.00 -11.87 -11.72
C LEU A 1 3.67 -12.46 -11.21
N PHE A 2 2.53 -12.14 -11.83
CA PHE A 2 1.21 -12.67 -11.46
C PHE A 2 1.18 -14.19 -11.54
N GLU A 3 1.65 -14.78 -12.65
CA GLU A 3 1.78 -16.24 -12.79
C GLU A 3 2.63 -16.83 -11.68
N LEU A 4 3.79 -16.24 -11.39
CA LEU A 4 4.68 -16.70 -10.33
C LEU A 4 3.98 -16.65 -8.96
N ALA A 5 3.24 -15.58 -8.66
CA ALA A 5 2.52 -15.45 -7.41
C ALA A 5 1.36 -16.47 -7.30
N ARG A 6 0.67 -16.78 -8.43
CA ARG A 6 -0.37 -17.79 -8.48
C ARG A 6 0.21 -19.21 -8.24
N ASP A 7 1.35 -19.48 -8.84
CA ASP A 7 1.89 -20.85 -8.95
C ASP A 7 2.91 -21.20 -7.83
N CYS A 8 3.18 -20.26 -6.89
CA CYS A 8 4.21 -20.46 -5.85
C CYS A 8 3.81 -21.39 -4.70
N GLY A 9 2.64 -22.03 -4.75
CA GLY A 9 2.18 -23.03 -3.76
C GLY A 9 1.83 -22.47 -2.36
N ARG A 10 1.83 -21.13 -2.19
CA ARG A 10 1.42 -20.46 -0.97
C ARG A 10 0.73 -19.13 -1.30
N ARG A 11 -0.09 -18.61 -0.40
CA ARG A 11 -0.66 -17.27 -0.59
C ARG A 11 0.45 -16.21 -0.57
N VAL A 12 0.56 -15.45 -1.65
CA VAL A 12 1.43 -14.28 -1.78
C VAL A 12 0.57 -13.11 -2.15
N GLU A 13 0.69 -12.03 -1.39
CA GLU A 13 0.05 -10.76 -1.71
C GLU A 13 1.02 -9.89 -2.52
N LEU A 14 0.49 -9.21 -3.53
CA LEU A 14 1.23 -8.31 -4.39
C LEU A 14 0.89 -6.86 -4.06
N ALA A 15 1.90 -6.04 -3.79
CA ALA A 15 1.79 -4.60 -3.72
C ALA A 15 2.29 -4.00 -5.05
N VAL A 16 1.35 -3.55 -5.89
CA VAL A 16 1.65 -3.09 -7.24
C VAL A 16 1.59 -1.56 -7.29
N GLU A 17 2.72 -0.92 -7.59
CA GLU A 17 2.79 0.53 -7.73
C GLU A 17 2.52 0.95 -9.18
N THR A 18 1.55 1.86 -9.39
CA THR A 18 1.38 2.58 -10.65
C THR A 18 2.17 3.87 -10.62
N LYS A 19 3.21 3.97 -11.49
CA LYS A 19 4.09 5.14 -11.55
C LYS A 19 3.53 6.24 -12.43
N HIS A 20 3.53 7.47 -11.91
CA HIS A 20 3.08 8.68 -12.59
C HIS A 20 4.07 9.85 -12.39
N PRO A 21 4.11 10.84 -13.31
CA PRO A 21 3.24 10.98 -14.48
C PRO A 21 3.54 9.95 -15.58
N SER A 22 2.48 9.57 -16.31
CA SER A 22 2.56 8.67 -17.45
C SER A 22 2.00 9.39 -18.69
N ARG A 23 2.70 9.30 -19.83
CA ARG A 23 2.20 9.82 -21.10
C ARG A 23 0.98 9.06 -21.64
N PHE A 24 0.66 7.93 -21.07
CA PHE A 24 -0.44 7.06 -21.48
C PHE A 24 -1.75 7.30 -20.73
N GLY A 25 -1.85 8.39 -19.97
CA GLY A 25 -3.05 8.72 -19.20
C GLY A 25 -3.44 7.60 -18.24
N GLY A 26 -4.66 7.07 -18.37
CA GLY A 26 -5.21 5.99 -17.54
C GLY A 26 -4.93 4.58 -18.03
N ALA A 27 -4.15 4.40 -19.10
CA ALA A 27 -3.92 3.07 -19.70
C ALA A 27 -3.20 2.10 -18.74
N VAL A 28 -2.35 2.61 -17.85
CA VAL A 28 -1.65 1.79 -16.85
C VAL A 28 -2.66 1.18 -15.87
N GLU A 29 -3.58 1.98 -15.37
CA GLU A 29 -4.62 1.53 -14.44
C GLU A 29 -5.57 0.55 -15.12
N GLN A 30 -5.92 0.82 -16.38
CA GLN A 30 -6.74 -0.09 -17.17
C GLN A 30 -6.04 -1.43 -17.36
N ALA A 31 -4.82 -1.45 -17.90
CA ALA A 31 -4.08 -2.68 -18.12
C ALA A 31 -3.89 -3.51 -16.83
N LEU A 32 -3.65 -2.83 -15.69
CA LEU A 32 -3.53 -3.50 -14.41
C LEU A 32 -4.86 -4.15 -13.99
N THR A 33 -5.98 -3.43 -14.09
CA THR A 33 -7.29 -3.99 -13.72
C THR A 33 -7.72 -5.10 -14.65
N ASP A 34 -7.45 -4.99 -15.96
CA ASP A 34 -7.75 -6.04 -16.94
C ASP A 34 -6.91 -7.31 -16.67
N LEU A 35 -5.64 -7.13 -16.26
CA LEU A 35 -4.78 -8.25 -15.85
C LEU A 35 -5.28 -8.91 -14.57
N MET A 36 -5.70 -8.13 -13.57
CA MET A 36 -6.28 -8.67 -12.33
C MET A 36 -7.57 -9.44 -12.61
N ASP A 37 -8.41 -8.95 -13.52
CA ASP A 37 -9.63 -9.62 -13.94
C ASP A 37 -9.33 -10.95 -14.63
N TRP A 38 -8.39 -10.95 -15.56
CA TRP A 38 -7.96 -12.18 -16.26
C TRP A 38 -7.44 -13.27 -15.33
N PHE A 39 -6.79 -12.89 -14.20
CA PHE A 39 -6.38 -13.83 -13.16
C PHE A 39 -7.50 -14.20 -12.16
N GLY A 40 -8.69 -13.60 -12.27
CA GLY A 40 -9.77 -13.75 -11.29
C GLY A 40 -9.46 -13.14 -9.93
N TRP A 41 -8.60 -12.13 -9.89
CA TRP A 41 -8.13 -11.48 -8.65
C TRP A 41 -8.81 -10.16 -8.34
N LEU A 42 -9.81 -9.77 -9.12
CA LEU A 42 -10.65 -8.63 -8.76
C LEU A 42 -11.62 -9.03 -7.64
N PRO A 43 -11.69 -8.24 -6.56
CA PRO A 43 -12.70 -8.43 -5.53
C PRO A 43 -14.10 -8.23 -6.10
N THR A 44 -15.00 -9.19 -5.85
CA THR A 44 -16.41 -9.14 -6.26
C THR A 44 -17.33 -8.87 -5.07
N GLU A 45 -18.59 -8.56 -5.32
CA GLU A 45 -19.58 -8.37 -4.25
C GLU A 45 -19.87 -9.65 -3.46
N SER A 46 -19.75 -10.80 -4.13
CA SER A 46 -19.98 -12.11 -3.53
C SER A 46 -18.77 -12.66 -2.75
N ASN A 47 -17.61 -12.03 -2.88
CA ASN A 47 -16.38 -12.48 -2.23
C ASN A 47 -15.90 -11.44 -1.23
N ALA A 48 -15.89 -11.79 0.06
CA ALA A 48 -15.35 -10.94 1.12
C ALA A 48 -13.82 -10.81 1.07
N ASP A 49 -13.11 -11.71 0.36
CA ASP A 49 -11.66 -11.64 0.18
C ASP A 49 -11.31 -10.46 -0.75
N PRO A 50 -10.50 -9.50 -0.30
CA PRO A 50 -10.07 -8.37 -1.12
C PRO A 50 -9.15 -8.77 -2.29
N GLY A 51 -8.88 -10.07 -2.45
CA GLY A 51 -7.93 -10.59 -3.44
C GLY A 51 -6.47 -10.40 -3.01
N PRO A 52 -5.53 -10.97 -3.78
CA PRO A 52 -4.11 -10.93 -3.42
C PRO A 52 -3.39 -9.64 -3.86
N VAL A 53 -4.08 -8.68 -4.48
CA VAL A 53 -3.45 -7.47 -5.03
C VAL A 53 -3.92 -6.22 -4.31
N ARG A 54 -2.97 -5.42 -3.84
CA ARG A 54 -3.19 -4.02 -3.44
C ARG A 54 -2.50 -3.09 -4.42
N VAL A 55 -3.15 -2.00 -4.78
CA VAL A 55 -2.58 -1.01 -5.72
C VAL A 55 -2.08 0.20 -4.96
N MET A 56 -0.84 0.58 -5.25
CA MET A 56 -0.19 1.73 -4.63
C MET A 56 0.12 2.81 -5.66
N SER A 57 0.02 4.08 -5.28
CA SER A 57 0.44 5.19 -6.14
C SER A 57 0.66 6.48 -5.36
N PHE A 58 1.63 7.28 -5.81
CA PHE A 58 1.77 8.70 -5.45
C PHE A 58 0.71 9.58 -6.12
N SER A 59 0.05 9.09 -7.17
CA SER A 59 -0.98 9.80 -7.90
C SER A 59 -2.38 9.52 -7.34
N GLY A 60 -2.96 10.49 -6.64
CA GLY A 60 -4.35 10.39 -6.19
C GLY A 60 -5.34 10.20 -7.34
N ARG A 61 -5.04 10.75 -8.55
CA ARG A 61 -5.87 10.53 -9.76
C ARG A 61 -5.81 9.08 -10.24
N ALA A 62 -4.64 8.44 -10.16
CA ALA A 62 -4.49 7.02 -10.50
C ALA A 62 -5.36 6.16 -9.57
N LEU A 63 -5.27 6.38 -8.26
CA LEU A 63 -6.08 5.66 -7.27
C LEU A 63 -7.58 5.88 -7.50
N THR A 64 -8.00 7.10 -7.84
CA THR A 64 -9.40 7.38 -8.18
C THR A 64 -9.85 6.59 -9.42
N ARG A 65 -9.02 6.49 -10.47
CA ARG A 65 -9.34 5.67 -11.65
C ARG A 65 -9.47 4.19 -11.30
N ILE A 66 -8.54 3.65 -10.50
CA ILE A 66 -8.65 2.24 -10.03
C ILE A 66 -9.95 2.06 -9.23
N ARG A 67 -10.28 2.96 -8.31
CA ARG A 67 -11.50 2.88 -7.50
C ARG A 67 -12.78 2.85 -8.35
N HIS A 68 -12.84 3.64 -9.43
CA HIS A 68 -13.98 3.62 -10.36
C HIS A 68 -14.08 2.33 -11.15
N ARG A 69 -12.95 1.70 -11.50
CA ARG A 69 -12.93 0.44 -12.26
C ARG A 69 -13.15 -0.78 -11.37
N SER A 70 -12.63 -0.74 -10.16
CA SER A 70 -12.62 -1.84 -9.20
C SER A 70 -12.87 -1.30 -7.78
N PRO A 71 -14.15 -1.17 -7.39
CA PRO A 71 -14.55 -0.49 -6.17
C PRO A 71 -13.99 -1.08 -4.87
N ARG A 72 -13.59 -2.34 -4.87
CA ARG A 72 -13.15 -3.06 -3.67
C ARG A 72 -11.65 -3.34 -3.60
N VAL A 73 -10.89 -3.03 -4.64
CA VAL A 73 -9.44 -3.23 -4.62
C VAL A 73 -8.80 -2.41 -3.49
N PRO A 74 -7.96 -3.03 -2.64
CA PRO A 74 -7.21 -2.33 -1.61
C PRO A 74 -6.28 -1.29 -2.23
N LEU A 75 -6.37 -0.05 -1.77
CA LEU A 75 -5.58 1.08 -2.27
C LEU A 75 -4.68 1.64 -1.19
N VAL A 76 -3.46 1.99 -1.57
CA VAL A 76 -2.46 2.67 -0.74
C VAL A 76 -2.06 3.99 -1.41
N TYR A 77 -2.29 5.10 -0.72
CA TYR A 77 -1.80 6.41 -1.18
C TYR A 77 -0.38 6.64 -0.69
N LEU A 78 0.58 6.76 -1.61
CA LEU A 78 2.00 6.97 -1.29
C LEU A 78 2.33 8.44 -1.17
N VAL A 79 3.14 8.80 -0.17
CA VAL A 79 3.64 10.17 0.03
C VAL A 79 5.09 10.19 0.51
N GLU A 80 5.88 11.08 -0.06
CA GLU A 80 7.26 11.37 0.38
C GLU A 80 7.35 12.58 1.31
N LYS A 81 6.30 13.42 1.32
CA LYS A 81 6.22 14.65 2.12
C LYS A 81 4.81 14.80 2.66
N PRO A 82 4.62 15.46 3.81
CA PRO A 82 3.28 15.80 4.29
C PRO A 82 2.53 16.58 3.23
N THR A 83 1.35 16.11 2.85
CA THR A 83 0.51 16.76 1.84
C THR A 83 -0.87 17.07 2.40
N PRO A 84 -1.52 18.18 1.96
CA PRO A 84 -2.89 18.47 2.35
C PRO A 84 -3.86 17.33 1.98
N ALA A 85 -3.60 16.60 0.90
CA ALA A 85 -4.42 15.47 0.46
C ALA A 85 -4.40 14.32 1.47
N ALA A 86 -3.26 14.07 2.13
CA ALA A 86 -3.15 13.03 3.14
C ALA A 86 -3.72 13.44 4.51
N THR A 87 -3.92 14.76 4.74
CA THR A 87 -4.44 15.30 6.01
C THR A 87 -5.93 15.63 5.97
N ARG A 88 -6.58 15.56 4.81
CA ARG A 88 -8.03 15.78 4.65
C ARG A 88 -8.85 14.61 5.18
N ALA A 89 -10.17 14.78 5.20
CA ALA A 89 -11.13 13.81 5.75
C ALA A 89 -11.16 12.43 5.04
N GLY A 90 -10.42 12.27 3.95
CA GLY A 90 -10.28 10.99 3.25
C GLY A 90 -9.07 11.00 2.32
N LEU A 91 -8.43 9.86 2.17
CA LEU A 91 -7.33 9.70 1.23
C LEU A 91 -7.85 9.65 -0.22
N PRO A 92 -7.04 10.09 -1.21
CA PRO A 92 -7.42 10.00 -2.63
C PRO A 92 -7.86 8.59 -3.03
N GLY A 93 -8.90 8.50 -3.89
CA GLY A 93 -9.46 7.23 -4.31
C GLY A 93 -10.11 6.42 -3.19
N HIS A 94 -10.44 7.06 -2.06
CA HIS A 94 -10.90 6.37 -0.84
C HIS A 94 -9.94 5.25 -0.42
N ALA A 95 -8.63 5.51 -0.51
CA ALA A 95 -7.62 4.58 -0.01
C ALA A 95 -7.79 4.39 1.50
N ALA A 96 -7.75 3.14 1.94
CA ALA A 96 -7.81 2.82 3.36
C ALA A 96 -6.44 2.90 4.04
N THR A 97 -5.36 2.99 3.25
CA THR A 97 -3.98 2.92 3.73
C THR A 97 -3.16 4.09 3.19
N LEU A 98 -2.36 4.69 4.05
CA LEU A 98 -1.31 5.64 3.70
C LEU A 98 0.04 4.93 3.68
N GLY A 99 0.83 5.13 2.62
CA GLY A 99 2.21 4.67 2.53
C GLY A 99 3.17 5.85 2.61
N ILE A 100 4.06 5.88 3.60
CA ILE A 100 4.97 6.99 3.85
C ILE A 100 6.44 6.60 3.70
N SER A 101 7.30 7.57 3.30
CA SER A 101 8.74 7.42 3.48
C SER A 101 9.08 7.26 4.96
N VAL A 102 10.06 6.41 5.27
CA VAL A 102 10.61 6.23 6.63
C VAL A 102 11.08 7.56 7.24
N ASP A 103 11.48 8.52 6.42
CA ASP A 103 11.91 9.86 6.87
C ASP A 103 10.77 10.68 7.47
N LEU A 104 9.51 10.32 7.22
CA LEU A 104 8.34 10.99 7.78
C LEU A 104 7.93 10.48 9.17
N LEU A 105 8.59 9.47 9.71
CA LEU A 105 8.27 8.95 11.06
C LEU A 105 8.41 10.00 12.17
N GLY A 106 9.29 11.01 11.98
CA GLY A 106 9.41 12.14 12.89
C GLY A 106 8.25 13.15 12.88
N ALA A 107 7.32 13.05 11.94
CA ALA A 107 6.16 13.94 11.81
C ALA A 107 4.97 13.45 12.66
N SER A 108 5.18 13.26 13.96
CA SER A 108 4.26 12.58 14.89
C SER A 108 2.83 13.13 14.89
N ASP A 109 2.66 14.47 14.92
CA ASP A 109 1.34 15.10 14.94
C ASP A 109 0.53 14.82 13.66
N TRP A 110 1.22 14.73 12.53
CA TRP A 110 0.60 14.43 11.25
C TRP A 110 0.18 12.96 11.18
N LEU A 111 1.07 12.03 11.63
CA LEU A 111 0.79 10.59 11.69
C LEU A 111 -0.32 10.27 12.69
N GLY A 112 -0.34 10.90 13.85
CA GLY A 112 -1.41 10.73 14.84
C GLY A 112 -2.79 11.09 14.28
N ARG A 113 -2.89 12.15 13.46
CA ARG A 113 -4.14 12.51 12.77
C ARG A 113 -4.58 11.49 11.71
N ILE A 114 -3.64 10.80 11.07
CA ILE A 114 -3.93 9.73 10.11
C ILE A 114 -4.44 8.50 10.85
N GLY A 115 -3.74 8.05 11.89
CA GLY A 115 -4.13 6.90 12.70
C GLY A 115 -5.49 7.07 13.38
N ALA A 116 -5.78 8.28 13.91
CA ALA A 116 -7.07 8.60 14.52
C ALA A 116 -8.28 8.48 13.58
N ARG A 117 -8.04 8.40 12.26
CA ARG A 117 -9.08 8.18 11.23
C ARG A 117 -9.24 6.73 10.81
N GLY A 118 -8.53 5.81 11.44
CA GLY A 118 -8.58 4.38 11.15
C GLY A 118 -7.86 3.97 9.85
N HIS A 119 -7.01 4.83 9.28
CA HIS A 119 -6.20 4.45 8.12
C HIS A 119 -5.05 3.53 8.53
N GLY A 120 -4.81 2.48 7.74
CA GLY A 120 -3.59 1.69 7.86
C GLY A 120 -2.35 2.50 7.46
N LEU A 121 -1.19 2.12 7.98
CA LEU A 121 0.09 2.77 7.70
C LEU A 121 1.08 1.75 7.15
N HIS A 122 1.60 2.02 5.93
CA HIS A 122 2.74 1.33 5.37
C HIS A 122 3.96 2.25 5.41
N VAL A 123 5.13 1.74 5.78
CA VAL A 123 6.38 2.53 5.83
C VAL A 123 7.39 1.97 4.84
N TRP A 124 7.96 2.82 3.98
CA TRP A 124 8.94 2.51 2.94
C TRP A 124 10.06 3.56 2.90
N THR A 125 11.26 3.29 2.50
CA THR A 125 11.88 1.98 2.44
C THR A 125 12.68 1.78 3.71
N VAL A 126 12.37 0.78 4.51
CA VAL A 126 12.98 0.53 5.82
C VAL A 126 14.04 -0.56 5.67
N ASP A 127 15.28 -0.17 5.41
CA ASP A 127 16.41 -1.08 5.24
C ASP A 127 17.33 -1.13 6.48
N ASP A 128 17.06 -0.28 7.47
CA ASP A 128 17.74 -0.25 8.75
C ASP A 128 16.85 -0.84 9.86
N VAL A 129 17.30 -1.90 10.50
CA VAL A 129 16.59 -2.55 11.62
C VAL A 129 16.39 -1.61 12.80
N GLY A 130 17.29 -0.64 13.00
CA GLY A 130 17.16 0.37 14.05
C GLY A 130 15.95 1.30 13.91
N ARG A 131 15.28 1.30 12.75
CA ARG A 131 14.06 2.09 12.51
C ARG A 131 12.76 1.30 12.74
N ILE A 132 12.86 0.01 13.08
CA ILE A 132 11.67 -0.84 13.25
C ILE A 132 10.82 -0.39 14.43
N ASP A 133 11.44 -0.07 15.55
CA ASP A 133 10.71 0.38 16.74
C ASP A 133 9.96 1.68 16.48
N ASP A 134 10.56 2.62 15.72
CA ASP A 134 9.88 3.84 15.27
C ASP A 134 8.66 3.52 14.39
N CYS A 135 8.80 2.55 13.47
CA CYS A 135 7.68 2.12 12.62
C CYS A 135 6.54 1.53 13.45
N LEU A 136 6.86 0.66 14.40
CA LEU A 136 5.87 0.03 15.28
C LEU A 136 5.18 1.06 16.19
N ALA A 137 5.97 1.97 16.78
CA ALA A 137 5.44 3.06 17.60
C ALA A 137 4.50 4.00 16.81
N ALA A 138 4.77 4.19 15.50
CA ALA A 138 3.90 4.95 14.61
C ALA A 138 2.64 4.18 14.17
N GLY A 139 2.49 2.91 14.55
CA GLY A 139 1.36 2.06 14.18
C GLY A 139 1.45 1.49 12.77
N ALA A 140 2.66 1.24 12.26
CA ALA A 140 2.84 0.64 10.95
C ALA A 140 2.17 -0.75 10.86
N THR A 141 1.32 -0.93 9.86
CA THR A 141 0.65 -2.19 9.54
C THR A 141 1.41 -3.01 8.51
N ALA A 142 2.36 -2.39 7.78
CA ALA A 142 3.30 -3.06 6.90
C ALA A 142 4.60 -2.27 6.78
N ILE A 143 5.69 -3.01 6.60
CA ILE A 143 7.03 -2.48 6.36
C ILE A 143 7.48 -2.93 4.97
N ILE A 144 7.90 -1.99 4.14
CA ILE A 144 8.43 -2.22 2.80
C ILE A 144 9.94 -2.06 2.85
N THR A 145 10.68 -3.11 2.48
CA THR A 145 12.12 -3.19 2.63
C THR A 145 12.78 -3.97 1.49
N ASN A 146 14.03 -3.64 1.17
CA ASN A 146 14.89 -4.45 0.30
C ASN A 146 15.59 -5.60 1.07
N ARG A 147 15.45 -5.64 2.42
CA ARG A 147 16.11 -6.60 3.32
C ARG A 147 15.11 -7.47 4.11
N PRO A 148 14.14 -8.15 3.45
CA PRO A 148 13.01 -8.78 4.15
C PRO A 148 13.41 -9.88 5.12
N ALA A 149 14.47 -10.63 4.82
CA ALA A 149 14.95 -11.69 5.72
C ALA A 149 15.52 -11.14 7.04
N GLU A 150 16.19 -10.00 6.97
CA GLU A 150 16.77 -9.33 8.14
C GLU A 150 15.69 -8.71 9.02
N ILE A 151 14.79 -7.93 8.40
CA ILE A 151 13.67 -7.30 9.09
C ILE A 151 12.77 -8.35 9.76
N ARG A 152 12.45 -9.45 9.08
CA ARG A 152 11.67 -10.56 9.66
C ARG A 152 12.33 -11.19 10.87
N ARG A 153 13.67 -11.40 10.84
CA ARG A 153 14.40 -11.95 12.00
C ARG A 153 14.30 -10.99 13.19
N HIS A 154 14.48 -9.70 12.96
CA HIS A 154 14.37 -8.69 14.02
C HIS A 154 12.96 -8.67 14.63
N LEU A 155 11.91 -8.61 13.79
CA LEU A 155 10.52 -8.65 14.27
C LEU A 155 10.21 -9.90 15.10
N ALA A 156 10.78 -11.05 14.73
CA ALA A 156 10.59 -12.29 15.50
C ALA A 156 11.20 -12.20 16.92
N THR A 157 12.26 -11.40 17.12
CA THR A 157 12.84 -11.19 18.46
C THR A 157 11.98 -10.28 19.36
N LEU A 158 11.08 -9.48 18.77
CA LEU A 158 10.20 -8.57 19.53
C LEU A 158 8.87 -9.25 19.97
N THR A 159 8.54 -10.39 19.35
CA THR A 159 7.27 -11.11 19.59
C THR A 159 7.42 -12.41 20.37
N GLY A 160 8.66 -12.82 20.69
CA GLY A 160 8.97 -13.99 21.53
C GLY A 160 9.21 -13.59 22.93
#